data_ea826aca28b0011d63cf3ec5b9880a21
#
_entry.id   ea826aca28b0011d63cf3ec5b9880a21
#
_cell.length_a   1.000
_cell.length_b   1.000
_cell.length_c   1.000
_cell.angle_alpha   90.00
_cell.angle_beta   90.00
_cell.angle_gamma   90.00
#
_symmetry.space_group_name_H-M   'P 1'
#
loop_
_entity.id
_entity.type
_entity.pdbx_description
1 polymer ?
#
loop_
_entity_poly.entity_id
_entity_poly.type
_entity_poly.pdbx_seq_one_letter_code
_entity_poly.pdbx_strand_id
1 'polypeptide(L)'
;MAGAQIAWTVELGYGTPFLLGLGLSEQLTSLVWLAGPISGLVAQPVIGAVSDSSTSKYRRRFWIILSTVALVISTFTLAYCQSLAAFFVDLFDIGAGDWDEERNKRVASTAIGFAVVSFYVLDFALNGLQASLRNLLLDITPANQLNAGNAWHGRMTNAGNIIGFGFGFLPLAKLPIIRLLGGDQFRKFCVICIIILVITVWMTCFFHEEQERPTQHEKKSTFTDVLGNIYTAIVNLPKPIRRVCYVQLFAFMGWFPFLFYSTTYMGQVMAYELQREPDHDIATRTGEFALLLYSIVGVIAGTILPHLATRDRRLMAHRGDINEDAEVTRLRNTVHEWRVEAARQGKPLRLPVMPFLLRNVWTGALLFFSLLMFSTLFIATVFQATIFISLVGICWAVAMWVPFSIIMELLKEGSNPTPEANRRPNHTRNLSTSDLTRLANDERQPLLRRRSYNESDYEIPSQAVIPQVPLAGGTVLGIHNLAIVMPQFIPIKSSIQVALVTSAIFRIVDKTSSGFDIGDENTYLGHNGVAWVLRFGGVCTLCGALIARMVPPTPTEKAMRRRLGEMKLLEEEGMA
;
A
#
# COMPACT_ATOMS: atom_id res chain seq x y z
N MET A 1 -7.19 5.57 -9.35
CA MET A 1 -6.03 4.70 -9.05
C MET A 1 -5.63 3.81 -10.22
N ALA A 2 -6.57 3.13 -10.91
CA ALA A 2 -6.21 2.27 -12.06
C ALA A 2 -5.36 3.00 -13.12
N GLY A 3 -5.73 4.21 -13.55
CA GLY A 3 -4.93 4.97 -14.53
C GLY A 3 -3.51 5.30 -14.05
N ALA A 4 -3.33 5.68 -12.77
CA ALA A 4 -2.01 5.88 -12.20
C ALA A 4 -1.17 4.59 -12.19
N GLN A 5 -1.82 3.45 -11.97
CA GLN A 5 -1.14 2.17 -11.95
C GLN A 5 -0.73 1.70 -13.36
N ILE A 6 -1.56 1.98 -14.37
CA ILE A 6 -1.19 1.74 -15.78
C ILE A 6 0.05 2.56 -16.16
N ALA A 7 0.13 3.83 -15.71
CA ALA A 7 1.30 4.66 -15.92
C ALA A 7 2.57 4.03 -15.29
N TRP A 8 2.43 3.45 -14.11
CA TRP A 8 3.54 2.76 -13.45
C TRP A 8 3.96 1.47 -14.20
N THR A 9 3.03 0.76 -14.83
CA THR A 9 3.39 -0.44 -15.64
C THR A 9 4.18 -0.09 -16.90
N VAL A 10 4.00 1.11 -17.48
CA VAL A 10 4.86 1.59 -18.58
C VAL A 10 6.31 1.66 -18.13
N GLU A 11 6.53 2.22 -16.95
CA GLU A 11 7.86 2.33 -16.35
C GLU A 11 8.46 0.95 -16.06
N LEU A 12 7.74 0.10 -15.34
CA LEU A 12 8.23 -1.22 -14.95
C LEU A 12 8.47 -2.18 -16.13
N GLY A 13 7.57 -2.19 -17.11
CA GLY A 13 7.64 -3.13 -18.22
C GLY A 13 8.61 -2.72 -19.32
N TYR A 14 8.70 -1.43 -19.61
CA TYR A 14 9.48 -0.93 -20.73
C TYR A 14 10.66 -0.02 -20.34
N GLY A 15 10.72 0.45 -19.10
CA GLY A 15 11.73 1.44 -18.67
C GLY A 15 13.17 0.97 -18.94
N THR A 16 13.55 -0.20 -18.46
CA THR A 16 14.91 -0.74 -18.65
C THR A 16 15.23 -1.03 -20.11
N PRO A 17 14.41 -1.82 -20.87
CA PRO A 17 14.66 -2.08 -22.28
C PRO A 17 14.75 -0.79 -23.11
N PHE A 18 13.92 0.19 -22.81
CA PHE A 18 13.93 1.46 -23.53
C PHE A 18 15.22 2.26 -23.28
N LEU A 19 15.67 2.37 -22.02
CA LEU A 19 16.89 3.09 -21.67
C LEU A 19 18.14 2.41 -22.29
N LEU A 20 18.21 1.08 -22.24
CA LEU A 20 19.27 0.32 -22.88
C LEU A 20 19.24 0.48 -24.41
N GLY A 21 18.05 0.50 -25.01
CA GLY A 21 17.87 0.75 -26.45
C GLY A 21 18.26 2.16 -26.89
N LEU A 22 18.24 3.15 -25.99
CA LEU A 22 18.80 4.48 -26.22
C LEU A 22 20.33 4.54 -26.12
N GLY A 23 20.98 3.44 -25.71
CA GLY A 23 22.43 3.36 -25.52
C GLY A 23 22.91 3.72 -24.11
N LEU A 24 22.04 3.74 -23.12
CA LEU A 24 22.42 3.91 -21.73
C LEU A 24 23.11 2.64 -21.22
N SER A 25 24.23 2.78 -20.49
CA SER A 25 24.85 1.63 -19.85
C SER A 25 24.00 1.07 -18.69
N GLU A 26 24.13 -0.21 -18.35
CA GLU A 26 23.41 -0.84 -17.24
C GLU A 26 23.64 -0.11 -15.91
N GLN A 27 24.86 0.37 -15.68
CA GLN A 27 25.21 1.15 -14.48
C GLN A 27 24.43 2.46 -14.39
N LEU A 28 24.35 3.22 -15.48
CA LEU A 28 23.57 4.47 -15.53
C LEU A 28 22.07 4.21 -15.46
N THR A 29 21.58 3.13 -16.08
CA THR A 29 20.19 2.70 -15.98
C THR A 29 19.82 2.40 -14.53
N SER A 30 20.70 1.76 -13.75
CA SER A 30 20.44 1.52 -12.33
C SER A 30 20.31 2.81 -11.50
N LEU A 31 21.03 3.88 -11.89
CA LEU A 31 20.88 5.20 -11.25
C LEU A 31 19.55 5.88 -11.60
N VAL A 32 19.00 5.64 -12.79
CA VAL A 32 17.66 6.15 -13.14
C VAL A 32 16.62 5.55 -12.24
N TRP A 33 16.71 4.26 -11.89
CA TRP A 33 15.80 3.58 -10.98
C TRP A 33 15.84 4.07 -9.53
N LEU A 34 16.84 4.86 -9.14
CA LEU A 34 16.83 5.59 -7.86
C LEU A 34 15.72 6.67 -7.79
N ALA A 35 15.16 7.07 -8.92
CA ALA A 35 14.08 8.05 -8.98
C ALA A 35 12.89 7.62 -8.11
N GLY A 36 12.43 6.35 -8.20
CA GLY A 36 11.31 5.81 -7.43
C GLY A 36 11.48 5.94 -5.92
N PRO A 37 12.55 5.38 -5.34
CA PRO A 37 12.87 5.56 -3.93
C PRO A 37 12.97 7.03 -3.48
N ILE A 38 13.69 7.87 -4.23
CA ILE A 38 13.86 9.29 -3.89
C ILE A 38 12.53 10.04 -3.92
N SER A 39 11.74 9.83 -4.95
CA SER A 39 10.43 10.47 -5.08
C SER A 39 9.45 9.99 -3.99
N GLY A 40 9.44 8.70 -3.68
CA GLY A 40 8.64 8.14 -2.59
C GLY A 40 9.01 8.69 -1.22
N LEU A 41 10.33 8.89 -0.98
CA LEU A 41 10.85 9.47 0.26
C LEU A 41 10.43 10.94 0.43
N VAL A 42 10.43 11.72 -0.63
CA VAL A 42 10.25 13.18 -0.60
C VAL A 42 8.83 13.59 -0.96
N ALA A 43 8.32 13.13 -2.12
CA ALA A 43 7.07 13.65 -2.66
C ALA A 43 5.85 13.31 -1.78
N GLN A 44 5.74 12.08 -1.31
CA GLN A 44 4.54 11.67 -0.56
C GLN A 44 4.40 12.37 0.80
N PRO A 45 5.43 12.46 1.68
CA PRO A 45 5.34 13.19 2.93
C PRO A 45 5.12 14.70 2.72
N VAL A 46 5.85 15.30 1.77
CA VAL A 46 5.74 16.75 1.49
C VAL A 46 4.35 17.09 0.97
N ILE A 47 3.85 16.39 -0.05
CA ILE A 47 2.52 16.62 -0.61
C ILE A 47 1.43 16.34 0.45
N GLY A 48 1.61 15.30 1.27
CA GLY A 48 0.74 15.01 2.40
C GLY A 48 0.63 16.22 3.33
N ALA A 49 1.77 16.72 3.82
CA ALA A 49 1.82 17.83 4.76
C ALA A 49 1.34 19.16 4.17
N VAL A 50 1.78 19.51 2.94
CA VAL A 50 1.36 20.74 2.27
C VAL A 50 -0.13 20.72 1.96
N SER A 51 -0.68 19.60 1.50
CA SER A 51 -2.12 19.49 1.24
C SER A 51 -2.96 19.47 2.52
N ASP A 52 -2.41 19.02 3.65
CA ASP A 52 -3.06 19.08 4.95
C ASP A 52 -3.13 20.50 5.51
N SER A 53 -2.10 21.32 5.28
CA SER A 53 -2.03 22.72 5.72
C SER A 53 -2.88 23.66 4.85
N SER A 54 -3.35 23.21 3.69
CA SER A 54 -4.17 24.01 2.79
C SER A 54 -5.63 24.08 3.25
N THR A 55 -6.19 25.29 3.31
CA THR A 55 -7.61 25.56 3.61
C THR A 55 -8.49 25.55 2.36
N SER A 56 -7.90 25.43 1.17
CA SER A 56 -8.60 25.49 -0.10
C SER A 56 -9.64 24.37 -0.25
N LYS A 57 -10.77 24.70 -0.88
CA LYS A 57 -11.81 23.77 -1.32
C LYS A 57 -11.28 22.67 -2.25
N TYR A 58 -10.20 22.94 -2.98
CA TYR A 58 -9.60 22.02 -3.96
C TYR A 58 -8.24 21.47 -3.49
N ARG A 59 -7.98 21.40 -2.20
CA ARG A 59 -6.66 21.08 -1.64
C ARG A 59 -6.07 19.76 -2.13
N ARG A 60 -6.86 18.69 -2.29
CA ARG A 60 -6.39 17.39 -2.80
C ARG A 60 -6.44 17.35 -4.33
N ARG A 61 -7.52 17.87 -4.93
CA ARG A 61 -7.68 17.90 -6.40
C ARG A 61 -6.60 18.73 -7.08
N PHE A 62 -6.14 19.82 -6.45
CA PHE A 62 -5.03 20.62 -6.99
C PHE A 62 -3.78 19.75 -7.19
N TRP A 63 -3.40 18.96 -6.20
CA TRP A 63 -2.23 18.09 -6.30
C TRP A 63 -2.47 16.92 -7.26
N ILE A 64 -3.67 16.37 -7.33
CA ILE A 64 -4.04 15.34 -8.31
C ILE A 64 -3.87 15.89 -9.74
N ILE A 65 -4.40 17.07 -10.02
CA ILE A 65 -4.32 17.69 -11.35
C ILE A 65 -2.87 18.06 -11.68
N LEU A 66 -2.15 18.71 -10.76
CA LEU A 66 -0.75 19.10 -10.95
C LEU A 66 0.13 17.89 -11.25
N SER A 67 0.02 16.83 -10.44
CA SER A 67 0.76 15.58 -10.65
C SER A 67 0.36 14.91 -11.97
N THR A 68 -0.92 14.95 -12.36
CA THR A 68 -1.36 14.38 -13.64
C THR A 68 -0.79 15.15 -14.82
N VAL A 69 -0.77 16.48 -14.76
CA VAL A 69 -0.17 17.32 -15.83
C VAL A 69 1.33 17.01 -15.94
N ALA A 70 2.05 16.96 -14.84
CA ALA A 70 3.47 16.59 -14.83
C ALA A 70 3.71 15.18 -15.40
N LEU A 71 2.84 14.22 -15.05
CA LEU A 71 2.90 12.85 -15.54
C LEU A 71 2.62 12.76 -17.05
N VAL A 72 1.65 13.53 -17.56
CA VAL A 72 1.36 13.60 -19.00
C VAL A 72 2.55 14.20 -19.75
N ILE A 73 3.11 15.30 -19.26
CA ILE A 73 4.26 15.96 -19.90
C ILE A 73 5.47 15.01 -19.91
N SER A 74 5.81 14.39 -18.78
CA SER A 74 6.96 13.49 -18.70
C SER A 74 6.79 12.24 -19.55
N THR A 75 5.61 11.62 -19.56
CA THR A 75 5.32 10.44 -20.40
C THR A 75 5.34 10.80 -21.89
N PHE A 76 4.82 11.98 -22.25
CA PHE A 76 4.89 12.48 -23.64
C PHE A 76 6.33 12.76 -24.06
N THR A 77 7.11 13.45 -23.21
CA THR A 77 8.53 13.72 -23.48
C THR A 77 9.30 12.41 -23.63
N LEU A 78 9.02 11.40 -22.82
CA LEU A 78 9.63 10.09 -22.91
C LEU A 78 9.28 9.37 -24.23
N ALA A 79 8.00 9.39 -24.63
CA ALA A 79 7.51 8.78 -25.86
C ALA A 79 8.11 9.41 -27.14
N TYR A 80 8.47 10.68 -27.07
CA TYR A 80 8.98 11.45 -28.21
C TYR A 80 10.41 11.98 -27.98
N CYS A 81 11.18 11.40 -27.04
CA CYS A 81 12.49 11.95 -26.63
C CYS A 81 13.47 12.07 -27.78
N GLN A 82 13.52 11.10 -28.71
CA GLN A 82 14.40 11.15 -29.89
C GLN A 82 13.98 12.26 -30.87
N SER A 83 12.68 12.40 -31.13
CA SER A 83 12.15 13.44 -32.01
C SER A 83 12.35 14.85 -31.42
N LEU A 84 12.15 14.99 -30.11
CA LEU A 84 12.41 16.23 -29.37
C LEU A 84 13.91 16.58 -29.37
N ALA A 85 14.76 15.57 -29.13
CA ALA A 85 16.20 15.76 -29.17
C ALA A 85 16.69 16.23 -30.54
N ALA A 86 16.20 15.60 -31.64
CA ALA A 86 16.51 16.03 -32.99
C ALA A 86 16.05 17.48 -33.23
N PHE A 87 14.81 17.82 -32.85
CA PHE A 87 14.28 19.18 -33.00
C PHE A 87 15.14 20.23 -32.24
N PHE A 88 15.55 19.95 -31.01
CA PHE A 88 16.38 20.88 -30.24
C PHE A 88 17.82 21.00 -30.78
N VAL A 89 18.43 19.88 -31.22
CA VAL A 89 19.74 19.91 -31.85
C VAL A 89 19.72 20.70 -33.13
N ASP A 90 18.68 20.54 -33.96
CA ASP A 90 18.51 21.30 -35.20
C ASP A 90 18.19 22.79 -34.95
N LEU A 91 17.44 23.09 -33.86
CA LEU A 91 17.15 24.48 -33.49
C LEU A 91 18.40 25.28 -33.09
N PHE A 92 19.41 24.59 -32.51
CA PHE A 92 20.68 25.22 -32.15
C PHE A 92 21.74 25.09 -33.23
N ASP A 93 21.34 24.71 -34.45
CA ASP A 93 22.18 24.64 -35.67
C ASP A 93 23.46 23.78 -35.47
N ILE A 94 23.30 22.62 -34.78
CA ILE A 94 24.40 21.73 -34.49
C ILE A 94 24.45 20.60 -35.53
N GLY A 95 25.30 20.76 -36.55
CA GLY A 95 25.53 19.76 -37.60
C GLY A 95 24.84 20.04 -38.91
N ALA A 96 25.31 19.41 -39.97
CA ALA A 96 24.92 19.71 -41.36
C ALA A 96 23.75 18.88 -41.91
N GLY A 97 23.16 17.96 -41.14
CA GLY A 97 22.04 17.10 -41.56
C GLY A 97 22.09 15.68 -40.96
N ASP A 98 21.11 14.83 -41.33
CA ASP A 98 20.96 13.46 -40.75
C ASP A 98 22.12 12.50 -41.03
N TRP A 99 22.99 12.81 -41.97
CA TRP A 99 24.19 12.05 -42.34
C TRP A 99 25.40 12.47 -41.53
N ASP A 100 25.35 13.55 -40.72
CA ASP A 100 26.44 14.00 -39.88
C ASP A 100 26.54 13.16 -38.59
N GLU A 101 27.68 12.49 -38.41
CA GLU A 101 27.93 11.62 -37.26
C GLU A 101 27.97 12.41 -35.94
N GLU A 102 28.46 13.66 -35.96
CA GLU A 102 28.49 14.52 -34.76
C GLU A 102 27.09 14.94 -34.33
N ARG A 103 26.22 15.30 -35.29
CA ARG A 103 24.79 15.57 -35.02
C ARG A 103 24.12 14.36 -34.41
N ASN A 104 24.30 13.15 -34.99
CA ASN A 104 23.70 11.93 -34.50
C ASN A 104 24.13 11.58 -33.08
N LYS A 105 25.42 11.76 -32.74
CA LYS A 105 25.95 11.59 -31.37
C LYS A 105 25.29 12.59 -30.39
N ARG A 106 25.10 13.86 -30.80
CA ARG A 106 24.44 14.88 -29.98
C ARG A 106 22.97 14.61 -29.80
N VAL A 107 22.26 14.19 -30.86
CA VAL A 107 20.86 13.77 -30.76
C VAL A 107 20.71 12.60 -29.79
N ALA A 108 21.56 11.58 -29.88
CA ALA A 108 21.53 10.44 -28.97
C ALA A 108 21.78 10.86 -27.51
N SER A 109 22.80 11.67 -27.26
CA SER A 109 23.11 12.17 -25.92
C SER A 109 22.00 13.04 -25.34
N THR A 110 21.40 13.93 -26.16
CA THR A 110 20.29 14.78 -25.76
C THR A 110 19.02 13.96 -25.49
N ALA A 111 18.74 12.92 -26.29
CA ALA A 111 17.62 12.00 -26.09
C ALA A 111 17.76 11.23 -24.76
N ILE A 112 18.96 10.79 -24.44
CA ILE A 112 19.26 10.17 -23.13
C ILE A 112 18.98 11.17 -22.00
N GLY A 113 19.44 12.42 -22.12
CA GLY A 113 19.18 13.46 -21.13
C GLY A 113 17.71 13.70 -20.91
N PHE A 114 16.92 13.84 -21.99
CA PHE A 114 15.46 13.95 -21.89
C PHE A 114 14.80 12.72 -21.25
N ALA A 115 15.24 11.52 -21.60
CA ALA A 115 14.73 10.30 -21.04
C ALA A 115 14.97 10.23 -19.51
N VAL A 116 16.19 10.48 -19.06
CA VAL A 116 16.56 10.45 -17.64
C VAL A 116 15.75 11.47 -16.83
N VAL A 117 15.71 12.75 -17.29
CA VAL A 117 14.93 13.79 -16.60
C VAL A 117 13.44 13.43 -16.58
N SER A 118 12.91 12.92 -17.69
CA SER A 118 11.50 12.52 -17.78
C SER A 118 11.17 11.38 -16.83
N PHE A 119 12.04 10.39 -16.62
CA PHE A 119 11.85 9.33 -15.64
C PHE A 119 11.79 9.88 -14.22
N TYR A 120 12.68 10.78 -13.83
CA TYR A 120 12.63 11.42 -12.51
C TYR A 120 11.34 12.21 -12.31
N VAL A 121 10.93 13.03 -13.30
CA VAL A 121 9.67 13.80 -13.22
C VAL A 121 8.47 12.86 -13.16
N LEU A 122 8.48 11.77 -13.94
CA LEU A 122 7.43 10.76 -13.96
C LEU A 122 7.26 10.13 -12.57
N ASP A 123 8.34 9.67 -11.96
CA ASP A 123 8.31 9.07 -10.62
C ASP A 123 7.81 10.04 -9.54
N PHE A 124 8.31 11.29 -9.54
CA PHE A 124 7.82 12.31 -8.61
C PHE A 124 6.34 12.61 -8.81
N ALA A 125 5.89 12.72 -10.05
CA ALA A 125 4.50 12.97 -10.39
C ALA A 125 3.60 11.78 -10.00
N LEU A 126 4.06 10.56 -10.26
CA LEU A 126 3.33 9.34 -9.92
C LEU A 126 3.16 9.18 -8.41
N ASN A 127 4.24 9.38 -7.64
CA ASN A 127 4.19 9.35 -6.18
C ASN A 127 3.28 10.44 -5.61
N GLY A 128 3.33 11.65 -6.19
CA GLY A 128 2.43 12.76 -5.85
C GLY A 128 0.96 12.44 -6.12
N LEU A 129 0.67 11.85 -7.27
CA LEU A 129 -0.67 11.43 -7.66
C LEU A 129 -1.21 10.35 -6.72
N GLN A 130 -0.42 9.31 -6.46
CA GLN A 130 -0.81 8.21 -5.57
C GLN A 130 -1.06 8.69 -4.14
N ALA A 131 -0.20 9.56 -3.59
CA ALA A 131 -0.40 10.15 -2.27
C ALA A 131 -1.69 10.97 -2.20
N SER A 132 -1.93 11.82 -3.20
CA SER A 132 -3.11 12.69 -3.25
C SER A 132 -4.41 11.90 -3.39
N LEU A 133 -4.42 10.82 -4.19
CA LEU A 133 -5.57 9.91 -4.31
C LEU A 133 -5.87 9.16 -3.01
N ARG A 134 -4.84 8.72 -2.27
CA ARG A 134 -5.02 8.09 -0.95
C ARG A 134 -5.53 9.07 0.09
N ASN A 135 -5.01 10.30 0.09
CA ASN A 135 -5.46 11.36 0.98
C ASN A 135 -6.91 11.76 0.68
N LEU A 136 -7.29 11.85 -0.59
CA LEU A 136 -8.67 12.09 -1.00
C LEU A 136 -9.59 10.96 -0.50
N LEU A 137 -9.19 9.69 -0.66
CA LEU A 137 -9.93 8.54 -0.16
C LEU A 137 -10.16 8.62 1.36
N LEU A 138 -9.15 9.01 2.14
CA LEU A 138 -9.26 9.20 3.58
C LEU A 138 -10.26 10.31 3.93
N ASP A 139 -10.22 11.42 3.19
CA ASP A 139 -11.05 12.60 3.48
C ASP A 139 -12.54 12.37 3.16
N ILE A 140 -12.86 11.72 2.02
CA ILE A 140 -14.24 11.53 1.56
C ILE A 140 -14.93 10.30 2.16
N THR A 141 -14.18 9.30 2.63
CA THR A 141 -14.75 8.02 3.06
C THR A 141 -15.14 8.07 4.55
N PRO A 142 -16.40 7.73 4.92
CA PRO A 142 -16.80 7.59 6.31
C PRO A 142 -15.98 6.52 7.04
N ALA A 143 -15.81 6.66 8.36
CA ALA A 143 -15.00 5.74 9.17
C ALA A 143 -15.42 4.27 9.06
N ASN A 144 -16.73 4.00 8.97
CA ASN A 144 -17.29 2.65 8.83
C ASN A 144 -17.09 2.02 7.44
N GLN A 145 -16.75 2.82 6.42
CA GLN A 145 -16.53 2.37 5.04
C GLN A 145 -15.06 2.39 4.62
N LEU A 146 -14.14 2.84 5.46
CA LEU A 146 -12.71 2.95 5.13
C LEU A 146 -12.10 1.62 4.70
N ASN A 147 -12.49 0.52 5.35
CA ASN A 147 -12.04 -0.80 4.97
C ASN A 147 -12.46 -1.16 3.53
N ALA A 148 -13.74 -0.93 3.20
CA ALA A 148 -14.26 -1.16 1.85
C ALA A 148 -13.60 -0.22 0.82
N GLY A 149 -13.43 1.06 1.15
CA GLY A 149 -12.78 2.05 0.28
C GLY A 149 -11.34 1.65 -0.05
N ASN A 150 -10.55 1.24 0.95
CA ASN A 150 -9.18 0.76 0.73
C ASN A 150 -9.14 -0.56 -0.06
N ALA A 151 -10.11 -1.47 0.14
CA ALA A 151 -10.22 -2.69 -0.65
C ALA A 151 -10.51 -2.38 -2.12
N TRP A 152 -11.41 -1.43 -2.42
CA TRP A 152 -11.65 -0.97 -3.79
C TRP A 152 -10.43 -0.30 -4.41
N HIS A 153 -9.70 0.51 -3.63
CA HIS A 153 -8.46 1.12 -4.08
C HIS A 153 -7.44 0.06 -4.51
N GLY A 154 -7.25 -1.00 -3.70
CA GLY A 154 -6.37 -2.13 -4.03
C GLY A 154 -6.84 -2.91 -5.27
N ARG A 155 -8.16 -3.12 -5.45
CA ARG A 155 -8.72 -3.75 -6.66
C ARG A 155 -8.42 -2.93 -7.91
N MET A 156 -8.60 -1.61 -7.85
CA MET A 156 -8.30 -0.72 -8.96
C MET A 156 -6.81 -0.69 -9.30
N THR A 157 -5.94 -0.78 -8.30
CA THR A 157 -4.49 -0.93 -8.49
C THR A 157 -4.17 -2.21 -9.28
N ASN A 158 -4.68 -3.36 -8.84
CA ASN A 158 -4.44 -4.63 -9.52
C ASN A 158 -5.10 -4.69 -10.91
N ALA A 159 -6.29 -4.10 -11.08
CA ALA A 159 -6.93 -3.98 -12.39
C ALA A 159 -6.07 -3.12 -13.35
N GLY A 160 -5.48 -2.04 -12.84
CA GLY A 160 -4.53 -1.22 -13.59
C GLY A 160 -3.30 -2.02 -14.05
N ASN A 161 -2.75 -2.87 -13.17
CA ASN A 161 -1.64 -3.75 -13.51
C ASN A 161 -2.02 -4.74 -14.65
N ILE A 162 -3.19 -5.39 -14.55
CA ILE A 162 -3.66 -6.33 -15.58
C ILE A 162 -3.78 -5.62 -16.93
N ILE A 163 -4.40 -4.45 -16.95
CA ILE A 163 -4.58 -3.65 -18.17
C ILE A 163 -3.22 -3.21 -18.71
N GLY A 164 -2.34 -2.71 -17.84
CA GLY A 164 -1.01 -2.24 -18.22
C GLY A 164 -0.14 -3.35 -18.78
N PHE A 165 0.07 -4.44 -18.06
CA PHE A 165 0.84 -5.59 -18.54
C PHE A 165 0.18 -6.25 -19.75
N GLY A 166 -1.18 -6.26 -19.83
CA GLY A 166 -1.92 -6.71 -20.98
C GLY A 166 -1.60 -5.88 -22.24
N PHE A 167 -1.61 -4.55 -22.15
CA PHE A 167 -1.21 -3.69 -23.28
C PHE A 167 0.28 -3.82 -23.60
N GLY A 168 1.13 -4.03 -22.60
CA GLY A 168 2.54 -4.33 -22.82
C GLY A 168 2.77 -5.60 -23.62
N PHE A 169 2.03 -6.67 -23.32
CA PHE A 169 2.10 -7.95 -24.02
C PHE A 169 1.49 -7.93 -25.42
N LEU A 170 0.41 -7.15 -25.65
CA LEU A 170 -0.29 -7.09 -26.94
C LEU A 170 0.56 -6.41 -28.02
N PRO A 171 0.62 -6.95 -29.24
CA PRO A 171 1.33 -6.29 -30.36
C PRO A 171 0.50 -5.08 -30.87
N LEU A 172 0.61 -3.96 -30.19
CA LEU A 172 -0.15 -2.73 -30.47
C LEU A 172 0.07 -2.22 -31.91
N ALA A 173 1.22 -2.52 -32.48
CA ALA A 173 1.54 -2.18 -33.87
C ALA A 173 0.63 -2.86 -34.91
N LYS A 174 0.02 -4.01 -34.55
CA LYS A 174 -0.86 -4.77 -35.45
C LYS A 174 -2.33 -4.35 -35.36
N LEU A 175 -2.70 -3.58 -34.32
CA LEU A 175 -4.08 -3.14 -34.13
C LEU A 175 -4.44 -1.98 -35.09
N PRO A 176 -5.54 -2.07 -35.86
CA PRO A 176 -5.82 -1.15 -36.97
C PRO A 176 -5.97 0.30 -36.51
N ILE A 177 -6.62 0.56 -35.36
CA ILE A 177 -6.84 1.92 -34.84
C ILE A 177 -5.53 2.49 -34.27
N ILE A 178 -4.76 1.69 -33.55
CA ILE A 178 -3.54 2.11 -32.86
C ILE A 178 -2.39 2.29 -33.87
N ARG A 179 -2.45 1.59 -35.01
CA ARG A 179 -1.49 1.77 -36.10
C ARG A 179 -1.46 3.21 -36.64
N LEU A 180 -2.59 3.94 -36.59
CA LEU A 180 -2.70 5.33 -37.02
C LEU A 180 -1.87 6.30 -36.16
N LEU A 181 -1.55 5.94 -34.90
CA LEU A 181 -0.74 6.78 -34.01
C LEU A 181 0.74 6.86 -34.43
N GLY A 182 1.19 6.02 -35.36
CA GLY A 182 2.59 5.99 -35.79
C GLY A 182 3.56 5.54 -34.68
N GLY A 183 4.87 5.44 -35.02
CA GLY A 183 5.92 5.14 -34.04
C GLY A 183 5.94 3.72 -33.49
N ASP A 184 6.84 3.51 -32.53
CA ASP A 184 7.14 2.22 -31.95
C ASP A 184 6.06 1.72 -30.97
N GLN A 185 6.16 0.47 -30.55
CA GLN A 185 5.30 -0.16 -29.55
C GLN A 185 5.24 0.66 -28.25
N PHE A 186 6.40 1.11 -27.77
CA PHE A 186 6.53 1.93 -26.56
C PHE A 186 5.77 3.25 -26.67
N ARG A 187 5.93 4.00 -27.78
CA ARG A 187 5.22 5.25 -28.02
C ARG A 187 3.71 5.07 -27.99
N LYS A 188 3.21 4.03 -28.65
CA LYS A 188 1.77 3.70 -28.66
C LYS A 188 1.24 3.38 -27.28
N PHE A 189 2.00 2.62 -26.49
CA PHE A 189 1.63 2.30 -25.12
C PHE A 189 1.58 3.57 -24.25
N CYS A 190 2.58 4.44 -24.34
CA CYS A 190 2.59 5.73 -23.62
C CYS A 190 1.36 6.59 -23.95
N VAL A 191 0.97 6.70 -25.24
CA VAL A 191 -0.20 7.49 -25.65
C VAL A 191 -1.50 6.90 -25.09
N ILE A 192 -1.67 5.58 -25.14
CA ILE A 192 -2.85 4.90 -24.56
C ILE A 192 -2.88 5.15 -23.04
N CYS A 193 -1.74 5.04 -22.37
CA CYS A 193 -1.62 5.30 -20.96
C CYS A 193 -2.06 6.73 -20.59
N ILE A 194 -1.59 7.75 -21.32
CA ILE A 194 -1.98 9.15 -21.12
C ILE A 194 -3.49 9.32 -21.26
N ILE A 195 -4.10 8.74 -22.28
CA ILE A 195 -5.55 8.84 -22.50
C ILE A 195 -6.33 8.25 -21.32
N ILE A 196 -5.98 7.03 -20.90
CA ILE A 196 -6.67 6.36 -19.79
C ILE A 196 -6.45 7.12 -18.47
N LEU A 197 -5.23 7.62 -18.23
CA LEU A 197 -4.89 8.41 -17.06
C LEU A 197 -5.76 9.68 -16.99
N VAL A 198 -5.79 10.45 -18.05
CA VAL A 198 -6.57 11.72 -18.10
C VAL A 198 -8.06 11.46 -17.89
N ILE A 199 -8.63 10.45 -18.55
CA ILE A 199 -10.05 10.09 -18.39
C ILE A 199 -10.35 9.68 -16.95
N THR A 200 -9.53 8.82 -16.35
CA THR A 200 -9.77 8.32 -14.99
C THR A 200 -9.60 9.41 -13.93
N VAL A 201 -8.64 10.32 -14.12
CA VAL A 201 -8.46 11.47 -13.23
C VAL A 201 -9.60 12.48 -13.39
N TRP A 202 -10.00 12.77 -14.63
CA TRP A 202 -11.14 13.65 -14.89
C TRP A 202 -12.41 13.13 -14.20
N MET A 203 -12.73 11.83 -14.36
CA MET A 203 -13.86 11.21 -13.68
C MET A 203 -13.74 11.37 -12.16
N THR A 204 -12.58 11.10 -11.58
CA THR A 204 -12.37 11.20 -10.13
C THR A 204 -12.58 12.63 -9.64
N CYS A 205 -12.03 13.62 -10.32
CA CYS A 205 -12.16 15.04 -9.95
C CYS A 205 -13.56 15.60 -10.17
N PHE A 206 -14.30 15.08 -11.16
CA PHE A 206 -15.65 15.56 -11.48
C PHE A 206 -16.70 15.05 -10.50
N PHE A 207 -16.67 13.76 -10.16
CA PHE A 207 -17.71 13.13 -9.34
C PHE A 207 -17.53 13.28 -7.82
N HIS A 208 -16.37 13.75 -7.34
CA HIS A 208 -16.12 13.87 -5.90
C HIS A 208 -15.89 15.31 -5.49
N GLU A 209 -16.70 15.80 -4.56
CA GLU A 209 -16.54 17.11 -3.94
C GLU A 209 -15.77 17.00 -2.62
N GLU A 210 -14.83 17.92 -2.41
CA GLU A 210 -14.09 18.05 -1.16
C GLU A 210 -14.81 19.03 -0.23
N GLN A 211 -14.79 18.72 1.07
CA GLN A 211 -15.32 19.64 2.09
C GLN A 211 -14.27 20.69 2.47
N GLU A 212 -14.71 21.93 2.58
CA GLU A 212 -13.88 23.02 3.11
C GLU A 212 -13.58 22.75 4.58
N ARG A 213 -12.33 22.93 4.99
CA ARG A 213 -12.00 22.97 6.41
C ARG A 213 -12.27 24.37 6.96
N PRO A 214 -12.93 24.49 8.15
CA PRO A 214 -13.10 25.78 8.78
C PRO A 214 -11.73 26.44 8.98
N THR A 215 -11.65 27.71 8.64
CA THR A 215 -10.46 28.54 8.75
C THR A 215 -10.06 28.65 10.23
N GLN A 216 -9.18 27.79 10.70
CA GLN A 216 -8.39 28.13 11.87
C GLN A 216 -7.37 29.17 11.42
N HIS A 217 -7.23 30.26 12.17
CA HIS A 217 -6.28 31.33 11.92
C HIS A 217 -4.83 30.81 11.99
N GLU A 218 -4.41 30.07 10.99
CA GLU A 218 -3.03 29.61 10.88
C GLU A 218 -2.27 30.52 9.90
N LYS A 219 -1.14 31.05 10.41
CA LYS A 219 -0.12 31.75 9.61
C LYS A 219 0.20 30.90 8.37
N LYS A 220 0.38 31.54 7.22
CA LYS A 220 0.91 30.86 6.01
C LYS A 220 2.17 30.08 6.42
N SER A 221 2.09 28.76 6.44
CA SER A 221 3.22 27.92 6.81
C SER A 221 4.30 28.01 5.75
N THR A 222 5.51 28.34 6.16
CA THR A 222 6.69 28.32 5.30
C THR A 222 7.10 26.87 5.03
N PHE A 223 7.81 26.60 3.93
CA PHE A 223 8.29 25.25 3.61
C PHE A 223 9.12 24.63 4.75
N THR A 224 9.90 25.45 5.45
CA THR A 224 10.64 25.05 6.65
C THR A 224 9.72 24.62 7.80
N ASP A 225 8.56 25.29 7.96
CA ASP A 225 7.55 24.90 8.96
C ASP A 225 6.93 23.54 8.60
N VAL A 226 6.70 23.30 7.30
CA VAL A 226 6.19 22.00 6.81
C VAL A 226 7.18 20.87 7.14
N LEU A 227 8.48 21.06 6.89
CA LEU A 227 9.51 20.07 7.22
C LEU A 227 9.62 19.88 8.75
N GLY A 228 9.56 20.95 9.51
CA GLY A 228 9.52 20.91 10.98
C GLY A 228 8.30 20.13 11.50
N ASN A 229 7.14 20.34 10.89
CA ASN A 229 5.92 19.62 11.22
C ASN A 229 6.01 18.12 10.88
N ILE A 230 6.62 17.75 9.75
CA ILE A 230 6.88 16.34 9.40
C ILE A 230 7.81 15.70 10.43
N TYR A 231 8.92 16.35 10.79
CA TYR A 231 9.85 15.87 11.81
C TYR A 231 9.16 15.68 13.17
N THR A 232 8.40 16.70 13.60
CA THR A 232 7.63 16.65 14.85
C THR A 232 6.58 15.53 14.82
N ALA A 233 5.91 15.33 13.68
CA ALA A 233 4.95 14.25 13.50
C ALA A 233 5.60 12.86 13.55
N ILE A 234 6.81 12.68 13.00
CA ILE A 234 7.57 11.42 13.10
C ILE A 234 7.92 11.11 14.55
N VAL A 235 8.45 12.10 15.28
CA VAL A 235 8.87 11.91 16.68
C VAL A 235 7.67 11.63 17.59
N ASN A 236 6.56 12.35 17.38
CA ASN A 236 5.35 12.24 18.19
C ASN A 236 4.32 11.25 17.63
N LEU A 237 4.71 10.37 16.70
CA LEU A 237 3.80 9.42 16.09
C LEU A 237 3.17 8.50 17.15
N PRO A 238 1.82 8.38 17.20
CA PRO A 238 1.14 7.51 18.16
C PRO A 238 1.67 6.08 18.11
N LYS A 239 1.83 5.47 19.29
CA LYS A 239 2.36 4.08 19.42
C LYS A 239 1.69 3.08 18.48
N PRO A 240 0.33 3.07 18.29
CA PRO A 240 -0.33 2.17 17.35
C PRO A 240 0.16 2.34 15.91
N ILE A 241 0.18 3.58 15.41
CA ILE A 241 0.59 3.90 14.03
C ILE A 241 2.08 3.60 13.83
N ARG A 242 2.92 3.94 14.81
CA ARG A 242 4.35 3.63 14.79
C ARG A 242 4.62 2.12 14.67
N ARG A 243 3.82 1.28 15.36
CA ARG A 243 3.92 -0.18 15.20
C ARG A 243 3.55 -0.65 13.79
N VAL A 244 2.53 -0.07 13.18
CA VAL A 244 2.19 -0.36 11.77
C VAL A 244 3.34 0.02 10.85
N CYS A 245 3.99 1.18 11.06
CA CYS A 245 5.17 1.57 10.29
C CYS A 245 6.34 0.57 10.44
N TYR A 246 6.58 0.05 11.65
CA TYR A 246 7.61 -0.99 11.82
C TYR A 246 7.27 -2.30 11.09
N VAL A 247 6.01 -2.73 11.11
CA VAL A 247 5.60 -3.90 10.32
C VAL A 247 5.85 -3.66 8.84
N GLN A 248 5.51 -2.48 8.33
CA GLN A 248 5.73 -2.13 6.92
C GLN A 248 7.21 -2.10 6.54
N LEU A 249 8.06 -1.55 7.42
CA LEU A 249 9.50 -1.55 7.21
C LEU A 249 10.01 -2.99 6.96
N PHE A 250 9.72 -3.92 7.86
CA PHE A 250 10.15 -5.32 7.74
C PHE A 250 9.47 -6.05 6.58
N ALA A 251 8.19 -5.78 6.33
CA ALA A 251 7.46 -6.35 5.22
C ALA A 251 8.09 -5.94 3.88
N PHE A 252 8.41 -4.66 3.69
CA PHE A 252 8.97 -4.15 2.44
C PHE A 252 10.45 -4.48 2.26
N MET A 253 11.19 -4.78 3.33
CA MET A 253 12.50 -5.46 3.20
C MET A 253 12.39 -6.79 2.46
N GLY A 254 11.25 -7.48 2.59
CA GLY A 254 10.97 -8.71 1.85
C GLY A 254 10.34 -8.47 0.48
N TRP A 255 9.48 -7.46 0.34
CA TRP A 255 8.80 -7.16 -0.91
C TRP A 255 9.73 -6.67 -2.02
N PHE A 256 10.71 -5.81 -1.72
CA PHE A 256 11.61 -5.27 -2.73
C PHE A 256 12.42 -6.33 -3.47
N PRO A 257 13.03 -7.34 -2.81
CA PRO A 257 13.65 -8.44 -3.53
C PRO A 257 12.71 -9.15 -4.50
N PHE A 258 11.49 -9.41 -4.09
CA PHE A 258 10.50 -10.04 -4.98
C PHE A 258 10.16 -9.13 -6.16
N LEU A 259 9.86 -7.86 -5.93
CA LEU A 259 9.46 -6.92 -6.99
C LEU A 259 10.57 -6.72 -8.04
N PHE A 260 11.84 -6.68 -7.61
CA PHE A 260 12.95 -6.40 -8.52
C PHE A 260 13.52 -7.64 -9.21
N TYR A 261 13.42 -8.80 -8.57
CA TYR A 261 14.12 -9.99 -9.06
C TYR A 261 13.20 -11.16 -9.46
N SER A 262 11.88 -11.00 -9.44
CA SER A 262 10.95 -12.07 -9.80
C SER A 262 11.10 -12.55 -11.24
N THR A 263 11.34 -11.65 -12.19
CA THR A 263 11.59 -12.00 -13.61
C THR A 263 12.95 -12.66 -13.79
N THR A 264 13.99 -12.15 -13.14
CA THR A 264 15.33 -12.77 -13.13
C THR A 264 15.30 -14.16 -12.50
N TYR A 265 14.53 -14.33 -11.40
CA TYR A 265 14.32 -15.65 -10.80
C TYR A 265 13.68 -16.63 -11.77
N MET A 266 12.70 -16.19 -12.56
CA MET A 266 12.10 -17.03 -13.60
C MET A 266 13.12 -17.46 -14.66
N GLY A 267 14.01 -16.54 -15.09
CA GLY A 267 15.10 -16.84 -15.99
C GLY A 267 16.06 -17.89 -15.41
N GLN A 268 16.45 -17.76 -14.15
CA GLN A 268 17.32 -18.74 -13.47
C GLN A 268 16.68 -20.13 -13.34
N VAL A 269 15.38 -20.20 -13.01
CA VAL A 269 14.65 -21.48 -12.95
C VAL A 269 14.52 -22.09 -14.35
N MET A 270 14.30 -21.27 -15.39
CA MET A 270 14.24 -21.74 -16.77
C MET A 270 15.60 -22.28 -17.24
N ALA A 271 16.71 -21.59 -16.91
CA ALA A 271 18.05 -22.06 -17.20
C ALA A 271 18.37 -23.39 -16.51
N TYR A 272 17.95 -23.52 -15.24
CA TYR A 272 18.08 -24.76 -14.47
C TYR A 272 17.27 -25.91 -15.08
N GLU A 273 16.02 -25.67 -15.49
CA GLU A 273 15.16 -26.70 -16.11
C GLU A 273 15.68 -27.14 -17.48
N LEU A 274 16.15 -26.19 -18.32
CA LEU A 274 16.64 -26.47 -19.66
C LEU A 274 18.11 -26.94 -19.68
N GLN A 275 18.84 -26.83 -18.56
CA GLN A 275 20.29 -27.09 -18.47
C GLN A 275 21.11 -26.34 -19.52
N ARG A 276 20.65 -25.19 -19.93
CA ARG A 276 21.29 -24.27 -20.87
C ARG A 276 20.81 -22.85 -20.67
N GLU A 277 21.57 -21.88 -21.16
CA GLU A 277 21.14 -20.48 -21.15
C GLU A 277 19.87 -20.31 -22.00
N PRO A 278 18.76 -19.80 -21.43
CA PRO A 278 17.55 -19.52 -22.18
C PRO A 278 17.71 -18.25 -23.01
N ASP A 279 16.90 -18.13 -24.06
CA ASP A 279 16.75 -16.87 -24.77
C ASP A 279 16.19 -15.81 -23.84
N HIS A 280 16.86 -14.64 -23.76
CA HIS A 280 16.51 -13.56 -22.86
C HIS A 280 15.07 -13.05 -23.05
N ASP A 281 14.61 -12.95 -24.31
CA ASP A 281 13.25 -12.53 -24.62
C ASP A 281 12.22 -13.55 -24.14
N ILE A 282 12.49 -14.84 -24.29
CA ILE A 282 11.60 -15.92 -23.84
C ILE A 282 11.54 -15.92 -22.30
N ALA A 283 12.67 -15.82 -21.63
CA ALA A 283 12.75 -15.77 -20.17
C ALA A 283 11.97 -14.56 -19.61
N THR A 284 12.16 -13.39 -20.19
CA THR A 284 11.48 -12.16 -19.79
C THR A 284 9.96 -12.26 -19.99
N ARG A 285 9.49 -12.72 -21.17
CA ARG A 285 8.05 -12.91 -21.45
C ARG A 285 7.41 -13.93 -20.51
N THR A 286 8.12 -14.99 -20.16
CA THR A 286 7.63 -16.00 -19.21
C THR A 286 7.51 -15.40 -17.80
N GLY A 287 8.47 -14.57 -17.40
CA GLY A 287 8.40 -13.82 -16.15
C GLY A 287 7.21 -12.83 -16.12
N GLU A 288 7.00 -12.09 -17.20
CA GLU A 288 5.86 -11.18 -17.36
C GLU A 288 4.52 -11.91 -17.33
N PHE A 289 4.43 -13.08 -17.95
CA PHE A 289 3.25 -13.95 -17.87
C PHE A 289 2.95 -14.36 -16.42
N ALA A 290 3.97 -14.74 -15.66
CA ALA A 290 3.79 -15.06 -14.24
C ALA A 290 3.32 -13.85 -13.43
N LEU A 291 3.83 -12.64 -13.71
CA LEU A 291 3.39 -11.38 -13.09
C LEU A 291 1.96 -10.98 -13.52
N LEU A 292 1.54 -11.29 -14.73
CA LEU A 292 0.15 -11.13 -15.15
C LEU A 292 -0.77 -12.03 -14.32
N LEU A 293 -0.43 -13.30 -14.14
CA LEU A 293 -1.19 -14.23 -13.29
C LEU A 293 -1.19 -13.75 -11.82
N TYR A 294 -0.05 -13.30 -11.31
CA TYR A 294 0.05 -12.64 -10.00
C TYR A 294 -0.97 -11.51 -9.83
N SER A 295 -1.12 -10.65 -10.84
CA SER A 295 -2.06 -9.53 -10.81
C SER A 295 -3.53 -10.01 -10.84
N ILE A 296 -3.84 -11.03 -11.63
CA ILE A 296 -5.18 -11.67 -11.69
C ILE A 296 -5.54 -12.26 -10.32
N VAL A 297 -4.64 -13.05 -9.74
CA VAL A 297 -4.81 -13.64 -8.40
C VAL A 297 -4.96 -12.53 -7.35
N GLY A 298 -4.21 -11.44 -7.49
CA GLY A 298 -4.34 -10.24 -6.65
C GLY A 298 -5.74 -9.61 -6.70
N VAL A 299 -6.37 -9.49 -7.87
CA VAL A 299 -7.76 -9.01 -8.01
C VAL A 299 -8.75 -9.97 -7.33
N ILE A 300 -8.61 -11.26 -7.57
CA ILE A 300 -9.47 -12.29 -6.98
C ILE A 300 -9.37 -12.22 -5.44
N ALA A 301 -8.16 -12.25 -4.90
CA ALA A 301 -7.92 -12.15 -3.47
C ALA A 301 -8.41 -10.83 -2.89
N GLY A 302 -8.12 -9.70 -3.55
CA GLY A 302 -8.60 -8.35 -3.17
C GLY A 302 -10.12 -8.20 -3.24
N THR A 303 -10.82 -9.11 -3.89
CA THR A 303 -12.28 -9.17 -3.90
C THR A 303 -12.82 -10.06 -2.78
N ILE A 304 -12.26 -11.24 -2.63
CA ILE A 304 -12.77 -12.25 -1.68
C ILE A 304 -12.41 -11.89 -0.22
N LEU A 305 -11.15 -11.53 0.05
CA LEU A 305 -10.67 -11.32 1.42
C LEU A 305 -11.40 -10.17 2.16
N PRO A 306 -11.62 -8.99 1.56
CA PRO A 306 -12.41 -7.94 2.21
C PRO A 306 -13.86 -8.36 2.46
N HIS A 307 -14.43 -9.16 1.57
CA HIS A 307 -15.80 -9.68 1.76
C HIS A 307 -15.87 -10.64 2.95
N LEU A 308 -14.87 -11.50 3.13
CA LEU A 308 -14.77 -12.37 4.30
C LEU A 308 -14.55 -11.56 5.59
N ALA A 309 -13.77 -10.47 5.55
CA ALA A 309 -13.53 -9.60 6.70
C ALA A 309 -14.80 -8.84 7.14
N THR A 310 -15.76 -8.64 6.24
CA THR A 310 -17.01 -7.92 6.52
C THR A 310 -18.25 -8.84 6.55
N ARG A 311 -18.05 -10.15 6.59
CA ARG A 311 -19.09 -11.15 6.38
C ARG A 311 -20.29 -11.03 7.31
N ASP A 312 -20.10 -10.68 8.58
CA ASP A 312 -21.21 -10.59 9.51
C ASP A 312 -21.66 -9.15 9.76
N ARG A 313 -22.61 -8.71 8.94
CA ARG A 313 -23.20 -7.36 9.01
C ARG A 313 -23.97 -7.12 10.31
N ARG A 314 -24.42 -8.17 11.00
CA ARG A 314 -25.17 -8.07 12.26
C ARG A 314 -24.33 -7.47 13.38
N LEU A 315 -23.01 -7.71 13.37
CA LEU A 315 -22.08 -7.09 14.32
C LEU A 315 -21.80 -5.61 14.00
N MET A 316 -22.14 -5.14 12.80
CA MET A 316 -21.87 -3.76 12.35
C MET A 316 -23.10 -2.86 12.33
N ALA A 317 -24.33 -3.41 12.32
CA ALA A 317 -25.56 -2.71 11.98
C ALA A 317 -26.04 -1.66 13.01
N HIS A 318 -25.49 -1.63 14.23
CA HIS A 318 -25.98 -0.77 15.31
C HIS A 318 -24.98 0.35 15.70
N ARG A 319 -24.22 0.86 14.79
CA ARG A 319 -23.19 1.88 15.04
C ARG A 319 -23.79 3.29 14.96
N GLY A 320 -24.59 3.69 15.92
CA GLY A 320 -25.19 5.03 15.89
C GLY A 320 -25.87 5.48 17.17
N ASP A 321 -25.99 4.62 18.16
CA ASP A 321 -26.66 4.98 19.40
C ASP A 321 -25.69 5.67 20.37
N ILE A 322 -26.06 6.89 20.75
CA ILE A 322 -25.31 7.74 21.67
C ILE A 322 -25.48 7.27 23.14
N ASN A 323 -26.52 6.48 23.43
CA ASN A 323 -26.85 5.97 24.76
C ASN A 323 -26.53 4.48 24.88
N GLU A 324 -25.59 4.16 25.77
CA GLU A 324 -25.13 2.79 26.05
C GLU A 324 -26.27 1.85 26.51
N ASP A 325 -27.20 2.37 27.31
CA ASP A 325 -28.35 1.60 27.80
C ASP A 325 -29.35 1.28 26.68
N ALA A 326 -29.52 2.17 25.70
CA ALA A 326 -30.37 1.93 24.54
C ALA A 326 -29.76 0.88 23.60
N GLU A 327 -28.45 0.86 23.43
CA GLU A 327 -27.73 -0.14 22.62
C GLU A 327 -27.88 -1.54 23.25
N VAL A 328 -27.67 -1.69 24.54
CA VAL A 328 -27.84 -2.96 25.26
C VAL A 328 -29.28 -3.47 25.19
N THR A 329 -30.28 -2.59 25.35
CA THR A 329 -31.69 -2.96 25.26
C THR A 329 -32.07 -3.45 23.84
N ARG A 330 -31.57 -2.77 22.80
CA ARG A 330 -31.80 -3.22 21.42
C ARG A 330 -31.09 -4.54 21.12
N LEU A 331 -29.89 -4.73 21.61
CA LEU A 331 -29.15 -5.99 21.48
C LEU A 331 -29.92 -7.14 22.13
N ARG A 332 -30.46 -6.91 23.33
CA ARG A 332 -31.31 -7.89 24.05
C ARG A 332 -32.57 -8.25 23.25
N ASN A 333 -33.28 -7.26 22.73
CA ASN A 333 -34.44 -7.48 21.91
C ASN A 333 -34.11 -8.26 20.62
N THR A 334 -33.00 -7.90 19.95
CA THR A 334 -32.57 -8.59 18.74
C THR A 334 -32.18 -10.05 19.01
N VAL A 335 -31.45 -10.33 20.10
CA VAL A 335 -31.10 -11.71 20.49
C VAL A 335 -32.37 -12.49 20.86
N HIS A 336 -33.34 -11.86 21.52
CA HIS A 336 -34.61 -12.47 21.85
C HIS A 336 -35.42 -12.81 20.57
N GLU A 337 -35.52 -11.90 19.62
CA GLU A 337 -36.15 -12.14 18.32
C GLU A 337 -35.50 -13.32 17.56
N TRP A 338 -34.19 -13.37 17.51
CA TRP A 338 -33.45 -14.49 16.87
C TRP A 338 -33.70 -15.81 17.58
N ARG A 339 -33.86 -15.80 18.92
CA ARG A 339 -34.17 -16.99 19.69
C ARG A 339 -35.57 -17.50 19.39
N VAL A 340 -36.55 -16.60 19.34
CA VAL A 340 -37.92 -16.94 18.99
C VAL A 340 -38.03 -17.50 17.57
N GLU A 341 -37.30 -16.90 16.63
CA GLU A 341 -37.27 -17.36 15.25
C GLU A 341 -36.56 -18.71 15.12
N ALA A 342 -35.43 -18.92 15.81
CA ALA A 342 -34.76 -20.20 15.86
C ALA A 342 -35.63 -21.30 16.46
N ALA A 343 -36.37 -21.00 17.54
CA ALA A 343 -37.31 -21.92 18.15
C ALA A 343 -38.46 -22.28 17.21
N ARG A 344 -39.02 -21.32 16.48
CA ARG A 344 -40.04 -21.58 15.45
C ARG A 344 -39.55 -22.50 14.33
N GLN A 345 -38.24 -22.41 13.99
CA GLN A 345 -37.63 -23.25 12.95
C GLN A 345 -37.10 -24.57 13.50
N GLY A 346 -37.21 -24.83 14.81
CA GLY A 346 -36.64 -26.02 15.44
C GLY A 346 -35.11 -26.12 15.36
N LYS A 347 -34.43 -24.99 15.20
CA LYS A 347 -32.96 -24.91 15.06
C LYS A 347 -32.33 -24.24 16.29
N PRO A 348 -31.13 -24.64 16.69
CA PRO A 348 -30.41 -23.95 17.76
C PRO A 348 -30.12 -22.50 17.37
N LEU A 349 -30.13 -21.59 18.34
CA LEU A 349 -29.73 -20.21 18.14
C LEU A 349 -28.26 -20.18 17.67
N ARG A 350 -28.02 -19.52 16.53
CA ARG A 350 -26.67 -19.31 16.00
C ARG A 350 -26.30 -17.85 16.12
N LEU A 351 -25.42 -17.53 17.05
CA LEU A 351 -24.83 -16.20 17.15
C LEU A 351 -23.92 -15.90 15.95
N PRO A 352 -23.76 -14.61 15.62
CA PRO A 352 -22.81 -14.19 14.60
C PRO A 352 -21.38 -14.62 14.97
N VAL A 353 -20.68 -15.16 13.99
CA VAL A 353 -19.26 -15.54 14.14
C VAL A 353 -18.41 -14.31 13.88
N MET A 354 -17.36 -14.11 14.69
CA MET A 354 -16.42 -13.02 14.48
C MET A 354 -15.83 -13.11 13.06
N PRO A 355 -15.91 -12.05 12.25
CA PRO A 355 -15.32 -12.04 10.93
C PRO A 355 -13.78 -12.11 11.00
N PHE A 356 -13.13 -12.38 9.85
CA PHE A 356 -11.69 -12.31 9.77
C PHE A 356 -11.21 -10.89 10.11
N LEU A 357 -10.49 -10.76 11.23
CA LEU A 357 -9.97 -9.47 11.69
C LEU A 357 -8.84 -9.00 10.78
N LEU A 358 -8.80 -7.71 10.46
CA LEU A 358 -7.79 -7.13 9.59
C LEU A 358 -6.37 -7.48 10.03
N ARG A 359 -6.08 -7.40 11.32
CA ARG A 359 -4.78 -7.76 11.89
C ARG A 359 -4.42 -9.24 11.65
N ASN A 360 -5.38 -10.15 11.78
CA ASN A 360 -5.16 -11.58 11.56
C ASN A 360 -4.94 -11.88 10.08
N VAL A 361 -5.71 -11.25 9.19
CA VAL A 361 -5.53 -11.34 7.74
C VAL A 361 -4.14 -10.85 7.33
N TRP A 362 -3.70 -9.72 7.90
CA TRP A 362 -2.37 -9.18 7.64
C TRP A 362 -1.25 -10.11 8.11
N THR A 363 -1.31 -10.55 9.38
CA THR A 363 -0.34 -11.50 9.92
C THR A 363 -0.30 -12.79 9.10
N GLY A 364 -1.47 -13.33 8.74
CA GLY A 364 -1.58 -14.52 7.89
C GLY A 364 -0.95 -14.34 6.51
N ALA A 365 -1.15 -13.18 5.88
CA ALA A 365 -0.55 -12.86 4.59
C ALA A 365 0.98 -12.73 4.67
N LEU A 366 1.52 -12.12 5.73
CA LEU A 366 2.97 -12.03 5.95
C LEU A 366 3.60 -13.41 6.19
N LEU A 367 2.94 -14.27 6.97
CA LEU A 367 3.38 -15.65 7.18
C LEU A 367 3.32 -16.45 5.88
N PHE A 368 2.25 -16.29 5.10
CA PHE A 368 2.10 -16.97 3.81
C PHE A 368 3.14 -16.51 2.80
N PHE A 369 3.43 -15.20 2.76
CA PHE A 369 4.53 -14.66 1.94
C PHE A 369 5.87 -15.28 2.34
N SER A 370 6.18 -15.31 3.64
CA SER A 370 7.41 -15.94 4.14
C SER A 370 7.49 -17.42 3.73
N LEU A 371 6.40 -18.17 3.88
CA LEU A 371 6.32 -19.58 3.45
C LEU A 371 6.59 -19.73 1.95
N LEU A 372 5.98 -18.86 1.12
CA LEU A 372 6.23 -18.85 -0.33
C LEU A 372 7.70 -18.56 -0.66
N MET A 373 8.33 -17.59 0.02
CA MET A 373 9.75 -17.31 -0.20
C MET A 373 10.64 -18.52 0.16
N PHE A 374 10.33 -19.24 1.23
CA PHE A 374 11.05 -20.48 1.57
C PHE A 374 10.74 -21.64 0.62
N SER A 375 9.56 -21.67 -0.03
CA SER A 375 9.23 -22.71 -1.01
C SER A 375 10.16 -22.70 -2.23
N THR A 376 10.90 -21.59 -2.47
CA THR A 376 11.95 -21.51 -3.51
C THR A 376 13.07 -22.56 -3.33
N LEU A 377 13.14 -23.24 -2.20
CA LEU A 377 14.04 -24.39 -1.99
C LEU A 377 13.64 -25.62 -2.82
N PHE A 378 12.36 -25.73 -3.16
CA PHE A 378 11.78 -26.91 -3.80
C PHE A 378 11.36 -26.66 -5.26
N ILE A 379 11.51 -25.43 -5.74
CA ILE A 379 11.13 -25.04 -7.10
C ILE A 379 12.27 -25.42 -8.07
N ALA A 380 11.96 -26.30 -9.01
CA ALA A 380 12.88 -26.79 -10.03
C ALA A 380 12.37 -26.58 -11.46
N THR A 381 11.09 -26.24 -11.65
CA THR A 381 10.47 -26.09 -12.97
C THR A 381 9.83 -24.71 -13.16
N VAL A 382 9.77 -24.24 -14.40
CA VAL A 382 9.11 -22.97 -14.78
C VAL A 382 7.64 -22.96 -14.36
N PHE A 383 6.95 -24.09 -14.43
CA PHE A 383 5.56 -24.21 -14.00
C PHE A 383 5.40 -23.98 -12.49
N GLN A 384 6.28 -24.56 -11.66
CA GLN A 384 6.27 -24.34 -10.22
C GLN A 384 6.60 -22.88 -9.88
N ALA A 385 7.57 -22.27 -10.55
CA ALA A 385 7.91 -20.85 -10.37
C ALA A 385 6.75 -19.94 -10.76
N THR A 386 6.02 -20.27 -11.82
CA THR A 386 4.83 -19.52 -12.24
C THR A 386 3.72 -19.59 -11.17
N ILE A 387 3.46 -20.77 -10.61
CA ILE A 387 2.49 -20.92 -9.50
C ILE A 387 2.95 -20.12 -8.28
N PHE A 388 4.22 -20.22 -7.90
CA PHE A 388 4.81 -19.48 -6.80
C PHE A 388 4.59 -17.98 -6.95
N ILE A 389 5.01 -17.38 -8.08
CA ILE A 389 4.84 -15.94 -8.35
C ILE A 389 3.35 -15.57 -8.32
N SER A 390 2.47 -16.39 -8.93
CA SER A 390 1.03 -16.13 -8.95
C SER A 390 0.42 -16.07 -7.56
N LEU A 391 0.79 -17.00 -6.66
CA LEU A 391 0.27 -17.06 -5.29
C LEU A 391 0.71 -15.86 -4.44
N VAL A 392 1.87 -15.27 -4.71
CA VAL A 392 2.33 -14.04 -4.04
C VAL A 392 1.34 -12.88 -4.27
N GLY A 393 0.55 -12.91 -5.34
CA GLY A 393 -0.53 -11.96 -5.60
C GLY A 393 -1.56 -11.87 -4.48
N ILE A 394 -1.83 -12.96 -3.76
CA ILE A 394 -2.72 -12.95 -2.57
C ILE A 394 -2.13 -12.04 -1.48
N CYS A 395 -0.83 -12.18 -1.22
CA CYS A 395 -0.13 -11.39 -0.20
C CYS A 395 -0.09 -9.91 -0.59
N TRP A 396 0.10 -9.60 -1.87
CA TRP A 396 0.10 -8.23 -2.38
C TRP A 396 -1.25 -7.55 -2.21
N ALA A 397 -2.35 -8.23 -2.51
CA ALA A 397 -3.69 -7.72 -2.30
C ALA A 397 -3.91 -7.28 -0.85
N VAL A 398 -3.42 -8.06 0.12
CA VAL A 398 -3.49 -7.74 1.55
C VAL A 398 -2.56 -6.56 1.89
N ALA A 399 -1.33 -6.54 1.37
CA ALA A 399 -0.35 -5.48 1.62
C ALA A 399 -0.84 -4.10 1.13
N MET A 400 -1.57 -4.05 0.03
CA MET A 400 -2.12 -2.81 -0.53
C MET A 400 -3.40 -2.33 0.14
N TRP A 401 -4.07 -3.16 0.90
CA TRP A 401 -5.35 -2.87 1.53
C TRP A 401 -5.27 -2.70 3.04
N VAL A 402 -4.82 -3.74 3.77
CA VAL A 402 -5.00 -3.84 5.23
C VAL A 402 -4.23 -2.78 6.03
N PRO A 403 -2.93 -2.51 5.79
CA PRO A 403 -2.19 -1.52 6.56
C PRO A 403 -2.80 -0.13 6.47
N PHE A 404 -3.23 0.26 5.26
CA PHE A 404 -3.87 1.55 5.04
C PHE A 404 -5.23 1.64 5.74
N SER A 405 -6.02 0.57 5.72
CA SER A 405 -7.29 0.50 6.46
C SER A 405 -7.09 0.69 7.96
N ILE A 406 -6.10 0.00 8.55
CA ILE A 406 -5.79 0.11 9.98
C ILE A 406 -5.35 1.53 10.33
N ILE A 407 -4.44 2.14 9.56
CA ILE A 407 -3.97 3.50 9.82
C ILE A 407 -5.11 4.52 9.71
N MET A 408 -5.92 4.41 8.66
CA MET A 408 -7.03 5.34 8.44
C MET A 408 -8.10 5.25 9.53
N GLU A 409 -8.40 4.04 10.03
CA GLU A 409 -9.30 3.86 11.18
C GLU A 409 -8.72 4.49 12.46
N LEU A 410 -7.43 4.26 12.75
CA LEU A 410 -6.75 4.83 13.92
C LEU A 410 -6.68 6.35 13.87
N LEU A 411 -6.52 6.94 12.69
CA LEU A 411 -6.53 8.40 12.50
C LEU A 411 -7.90 9.01 12.79
N LYS A 412 -8.98 8.35 12.34
CA LYS A 412 -10.35 8.84 12.58
C LYS A 412 -10.81 8.65 14.03
N GLU A 413 -10.26 7.67 14.77
CA GLU A 413 -10.48 7.56 16.22
C GLU A 413 -9.90 8.77 16.94
N GLY A 414 -8.67 9.17 16.60
CA GLY A 414 -8.00 10.33 17.22
C GLY A 414 -8.65 11.70 16.93
N SER A 415 -9.39 11.82 15.83
CA SER A 415 -10.08 13.05 15.43
C SER A 415 -11.50 13.21 16.02
N ASN A 416 -12.11 12.13 16.50
CA ASN A 416 -13.39 12.14 17.21
C ASN A 416 -13.15 11.69 18.66
N PRO A 417 -12.84 12.61 19.59
CA PRO A 417 -12.78 12.24 20.99
C PRO A 417 -14.17 11.73 21.40
N THR A 418 -14.25 10.47 21.77
CA THR A 418 -15.48 9.89 22.33
C THR A 418 -15.89 10.70 23.54
N PRO A 419 -17.20 10.97 23.75
CA PRO A 419 -17.70 11.71 24.90
C PRO A 419 -17.30 11.13 26.27
N GLU A 420 -16.78 9.92 26.31
CA GLU A 420 -16.30 9.24 27.52
C GLU A 420 -15.09 9.91 28.18
N ALA A 421 -14.23 10.65 27.45
CA ALA A 421 -13.09 11.35 28.03
C ALA A 421 -13.51 12.58 28.87
N ASN A 422 -14.71 13.11 28.68
CA ASN A 422 -15.24 14.25 29.41
C ASN A 422 -16.17 13.90 30.58
N ARG A 423 -16.46 12.63 30.82
CA ARG A 423 -17.21 12.17 31.99
C ARG A 423 -16.29 11.63 33.09
N ARG A 424 -15.39 12.47 33.60
CA ARG A 424 -15.00 12.34 35.01
C ARG A 424 -15.95 13.23 35.81
N PRO A 425 -16.89 12.66 36.59
CA PRO A 425 -17.64 13.44 37.52
C PRO A 425 -16.68 13.85 38.67
N ASN A 426 -16.25 15.12 38.67
CA ASN A 426 -15.81 15.76 39.88
C ASN A 426 -17.07 15.95 40.78
N HIS A 427 -17.49 14.90 41.41
CA HIS A 427 -18.44 14.93 42.51
C HIS A 427 -17.98 13.98 43.61
N THR A 428 -17.07 14.43 44.44
CA THR A 428 -17.11 14.09 45.86
C THR A 428 -18.42 14.68 46.44
N ARG A 429 -19.52 13.97 46.18
CA ARG A 429 -20.77 14.21 46.88
C ARG A 429 -20.64 13.46 48.21
N ASN A 430 -20.54 14.21 49.32
CA ASN A 430 -20.77 13.68 50.65
C ASN A 430 -22.18 13.08 50.67
N LEU A 431 -22.27 11.75 50.58
CA LEU A 431 -23.51 11.01 50.75
C LEU A 431 -24.00 11.19 52.17
N SER A 432 -25.14 11.81 52.33
CA SER A 432 -25.82 11.90 53.66
C SER A 432 -26.35 10.51 54.03
N THR A 433 -26.43 10.22 55.31
CA THR A 433 -26.86 8.92 55.89
C THR A 433 -28.28 8.46 55.43
N SER A 434 -29.09 9.35 54.85
CA SER A 434 -30.43 9.05 54.35
C SER A 434 -30.45 8.34 52.99
N ASP A 435 -29.34 8.38 52.21
CA ASP A 435 -29.26 7.75 50.90
C ASP A 435 -28.81 6.29 50.99
N LEU A 436 -28.20 5.88 52.10
CA LEU A 436 -27.76 4.49 52.34
C LEU A 436 -28.92 3.51 52.57
N THR A 437 -30.04 4.00 53.11
CA THR A 437 -31.21 3.16 53.39
C THR A 437 -32.09 2.92 52.16
N ARG A 438 -31.97 3.72 51.09
CA ARG A 438 -32.67 3.49 49.82
C ARG A 438 -31.96 2.51 48.90
N LEU A 439 -30.64 2.30 49.06
CA LEU A 439 -29.84 1.38 48.28
C LEU A 439 -29.92 -0.08 48.73
N ALA A 440 -30.47 -0.33 49.95
CA ALA A 440 -30.57 -1.68 50.50
C ALA A 440 -31.81 -2.46 49.99
N ASN A 441 -32.76 -1.80 49.32
CA ASN A 441 -34.01 -2.44 48.85
C ASN A 441 -34.09 -2.75 47.36
N ASP A 442 -33.01 -2.53 46.61
CA ASP A 442 -32.96 -2.79 45.17
C ASP A 442 -31.90 -3.86 44.84
N GLU A 443 -32.09 -5.05 45.44
CA GLU A 443 -31.17 -6.20 45.35
C GLU A 443 -31.18 -6.93 44.00
N ARG A 444 -31.88 -6.43 42.96
CA ARG A 444 -32.06 -7.19 41.72
C ARG A 444 -31.38 -6.63 40.46
N GLN A 445 -30.59 -5.57 40.55
CA GLN A 445 -29.93 -5.01 39.36
C GLN A 445 -28.37 -4.98 39.31
N PRO A 446 -27.57 -5.58 40.19
CA PRO A 446 -26.12 -5.35 40.13
C PRO A 446 -25.29 -6.38 39.35
N LEU A 447 -25.86 -7.48 38.83
CA LEU A 447 -25.02 -8.58 38.34
C LEU A 447 -24.38 -8.36 36.97
N LEU A 448 -24.96 -7.51 36.12
CA LEU A 448 -24.38 -7.19 34.82
C LEU A 448 -23.21 -6.19 34.89
N ARG A 449 -23.12 -5.43 35.97
CA ARG A 449 -22.08 -4.38 36.14
C ARG A 449 -20.78 -4.89 36.75
N ARG A 450 -20.73 -6.11 37.26
CA ARG A 450 -19.61 -6.62 38.10
C ARG A 450 -18.65 -7.61 37.42
N ARG A 451 -18.89 -7.95 36.16
CA ARG A 451 -17.95 -8.78 35.37
C ARG A 451 -17.36 -8.06 34.18
N SER A 452 -17.20 -6.73 34.27
CA SER A 452 -16.18 -6.06 33.48
C SER A 452 -14.83 -6.51 34.04
N TYR A 453 -14.09 -7.27 33.25
CA TYR A 453 -12.73 -7.70 33.58
C TYR A 453 -11.94 -6.54 34.18
N ASN A 454 -11.45 -6.71 35.40
CA ASN A 454 -10.44 -5.86 36.01
C ASN A 454 -9.18 -5.89 35.16
N GLU A 455 -9.10 -4.95 34.23
CA GLU A 455 -7.85 -4.53 33.61
C GLU A 455 -7.39 -3.24 34.32
N SER A 456 -7.40 -3.31 35.64
CA SER A 456 -6.93 -2.24 36.53
C SER A 456 -5.82 -2.79 37.40
N ASP A 457 -4.62 -2.88 36.88
CA ASP A 457 -3.39 -2.77 37.69
C ASP A 457 -2.20 -2.43 36.79
N TYR A 458 -2.33 -1.28 36.13
CA TYR A 458 -1.18 -0.44 35.79
C TYR A 458 -1.60 1.02 35.99
N GLU A 459 -1.44 1.51 37.21
CA GLU A 459 -1.38 2.94 37.50
C GLU A 459 -0.18 3.52 36.76
N ILE A 460 -0.44 4.08 35.56
CA ILE A 460 0.51 4.98 34.92
C ILE A 460 0.32 6.34 35.59
N PRO A 461 1.39 6.97 36.12
CA PRO A 461 1.31 8.30 36.72
C PRO A 461 0.68 9.26 35.71
N SER A 462 -0.26 10.07 36.18
CA SER A 462 -0.93 11.13 35.42
C SER A 462 0.10 12.13 34.88
N GLN A 463 0.67 11.82 33.71
CA GLN A 463 1.33 12.84 32.90
C GLN A 463 0.25 13.77 32.38
N ALA A 464 0.46 15.08 32.59
CA ALA A 464 -0.38 16.15 32.09
C ALA A 464 -0.77 15.87 30.63
N VAL A 465 -2.08 15.80 30.36
CA VAL A 465 -2.63 15.65 29.02
C VAL A 465 -2.31 16.95 28.29
N ILE A 466 -1.18 16.97 27.60
CA ILE A 466 -0.91 17.99 26.58
C ILE A 466 -2.02 17.84 25.54
N PRO A 467 -2.78 18.89 25.20
CA PRO A 467 -3.80 18.81 24.16
C PRO A 467 -3.13 18.34 22.86
N GLN A 468 -3.38 17.10 22.47
CA GLN A 468 -2.83 16.56 21.24
C GLN A 468 -3.56 17.24 20.09
N VAL A 469 -2.86 18.10 19.38
CA VAL A 469 -3.30 18.63 18.09
C VAL A 469 -3.65 17.42 17.21
N PRO A 470 -4.84 17.36 16.59
CA PRO A 470 -5.22 16.24 15.76
C PRO A 470 -4.19 16.05 14.65
N LEU A 471 -3.58 14.87 14.61
CA LEU A 471 -2.56 14.56 13.60
C LEU A 471 -3.17 14.67 12.19
N ALA A 472 -2.53 15.46 11.35
CA ALA A 472 -2.94 15.64 9.96
C ALA A 472 -2.83 14.31 9.19
N GLY A 473 -3.95 13.82 8.66
CA GLY A 473 -4.07 12.48 8.08
C GLY A 473 -3.14 12.24 6.90
N GLY A 474 -2.99 13.23 6.02
CA GLY A 474 -2.08 13.15 4.87
C GLY A 474 -0.62 13.07 5.27
N THR A 475 -0.21 13.82 6.30
CA THR A 475 1.15 13.76 6.88
C THR A 475 1.44 12.37 7.41
N VAL A 476 0.51 11.75 8.14
CA VAL A 476 0.69 10.39 8.68
C VAL A 476 0.77 9.34 7.57
N LEU A 477 -0.05 9.45 6.53
CA LEU A 477 0.04 8.55 5.38
C LEU A 477 1.37 8.73 4.62
N GLY A 478 1.89 9.95 4.54
CA GLY A 478 3.21 10.23 4.01
C GLY A 478 4.32 9.59 4.85
N ILE A 479 4.25 9.67 6.19
CA ILE A 479 5.18 9.00 7.12
C ILE A 479 5.08 7.48 6.99
N HIS A 480 3.88 6.94 6.79
CA HIS A 480 3.70 5.51 6.55
C HIS A 480 4.39 5.09 5.24
N ASN A 481 4.27 5.87 4.18
CA ASN A 481 5.00 5.60 2.93
C ASN A 481 6.51 5.72 3.10
N LEU A 482 6.98 6.65 3.94
CA LEU A 482 8.39 6.73 4.32
C LEU A 482 8.88 5.41 4.92
N ALA A 483 8.10 4.77 5.81
CA ALA A 483 8.44 3.47 6.38
C ALA A 483 8.48 2.34 5.34
N ILE A 484 7.67 2.44 4.26
CA ILE A 484 7.69 1.51 3.12
C ILE A 484 8.99 1.66 2.32
N VAL A 485 9.40 2.89 2.04
CA VAL A 485 10.53 3.18 1.14
C VAL A 485 11.88 3.13 1.87
N MET A 486 11.89 3.39 3.19
CA MET A 486 13.09 3.43 4.04
C MET A 486 14.04 2.23 3.88
N PRO A 487 13.56 0.97 3.73
CA PRO A 487 14.47 -0.17 3.51
C PRO A 487 15.44 -0.03 2.35
N GLN A 488 15.12 0.82 1.37
CA GLN A 488 15.99 1.06 0.22
C GLN A 488 17.15 2.02 0.52
N PHE A 489 17.03 2.84 1.60
CA PHE A 489 17.98 3.92 1.90
C PHE A 489 18.77 3.74 3.19
N ILE A 490 18.37 2.83 4.10
CA ILE A 490 18.95 2.82 5.45
C ILE A 490 20.47 2.55 5.40
N PRO A 491 21.33 3.59 5.55
CA PRO A 491 22.71 3.42 5.91
C PRO A 491 22.77 3.31 7.44
N ILE A 492 22.33 2.18 7.99
CA ILE A 492 22.67 1.90 9.38
C ILE A 492 24.18 1.62 9.38
N LYS A 493 24.90 2.14 10.37
CA LYS A 493 26.33 1.87 10.60
C LYS A 493 26.68 0.36 10.67
N SER A 494 25.70 -0.51 10.62
CA SER A 494 25.75 -1.94 10.33
C SER A 494 24.90 -2.26 9.11
N SER A 495 25.37 -1.93 7.93
CA SER A 495 25.24 -2.59 6.62
C SER A 495 23.98 -3.44 6.34
N ILE A 496 22.77 -2.92 6.45
CA ILE A 496 21.59 -3.63 5.97
C ILE A 496 20.80 -2.73 5.01
N GLN A 497 21.42 -2.37 3.90
CA GLN A 497 20.69 -1.98 2.69
C GLN A 497 20.20 -3.27 2.03
N VAL A 498 18.92 -3.33 1.63
CA VAL A 498 18.45 -4.47 0.82
C VAL A 498 19.39 -4.68 -0.37
N ALA A 499 19.82 -3.61 -1.03
CA ALA A 499 20.79 -3.67 -2.12
C ALA A 499 22.16 -4.20 -1.68
N LEU A 500 22.69 -3.81 -0.51
CA LEU A 500 23.99 -4.29 -0.02
C LEU A 500 23.95 -5.73 0.47
N VAL A 501 22.87 -6.11 1.16
CA VAL A 501 22.66 -7.50 1.57
C VAL A 501 22.46 -8.38 0.34
N THR A 502 21.68 -7.92 -0.63
CA THR A 502 21.50 -8.60 -1.91
C THR A 502 22.84 -8.77 -2.64
N SER A 503 23.63 -7.71 -2.73
CA SER A 503 24.97 -7.75 -3.33
C SER A 503 25.93 -8.68 -2.56
N ALA A 504 25.88 -8.68 -1.22
CA ALA A 504 26.68 -9.59 -0.40
C ALA A 504 26.23 -11.06 -0.58
N ILE A 505 24.93 -11.32 -0.65
CA ILE A 505 24.39 -12.66 -0.93
C ILE A 505 24.84 -13.14 -2.31
N PHE A 506 24.70 -12.33 -3.34
CA PHE A 506 25.19 -12.65 -4.68
C PHE A 506 26.69 -12.95 -4.67
N ARG A 507 27.50 -12.10 -4.03
CA ARG A 507 28.95 -12.28 -3.95
C ARG A 507 29.37 -13.56 -3.23
N ILE A 508 28.62 -13.98 -2.19
CA ILE A 508 28.91 -15.20 -1.43
C ILE A 508 28.44 -16.43 -2.20
N VAL A 509 27.21 -16.39 -2.72
CA VAL A 509 26.58 -17.54 -3.37
C VAL A 509 27.22 -17.81 -4.73
N ASP A 510 27.46 -16.79 -5.54
CA ASP A 510 28.05 -16.95 -6.87
C ASP A 510 29.54 -17.34 -6.77
N LYS A 511 30.30 -16.86 -5.75
CA LYS A 511 31.66 -17.37 -5.48
C LYS A 511 31.70 -18.83 -5.08
N THR A 512 30.67 -19.32 -4.39
CA THR A 512 30.61 -20.72 -3.95
C THR A 512 30.15 -21.65 -5.07
N SER A 513 29.42 -21.09 -6.06
CA SER A 513 28.91 -21.82 -7.24
C SER A 513 29.94 -21.93 -8.37
N SER A 514 31.01 -21.12 -8.35
CA SER A 514 32.02 -21.03 -9.40
C SER A 514 33.03 -22.18 -9.42
N GLY A 515 32.57 -23.41 -9.17
CA GLY A 515 33.28 -24.63 -9.53
C GLY A 515 33.19 -24.99 -11.02
N PHE A 516 32.43 -24.24 -11.82
CA PHE A 516 32.43 -24.26 -13.27
C PHE A 516 33.02 -22.97 -13.81
N ASP A 517 33.93 -23.06 -14.76
CA ASP A 517 34.41 -21.92 -15.56
C ASP A 517 33.19 -21.28 -16.26
N ILE A 518 32.62 -20.30 -15.62
CA ILE A 518 31.50 -19.52 -16.15
C ILE A 518 32.18 -18.48 -17.07
N GLY A 519 32.12 -18.73 -18.38
CA GLY A 519 32.40 -17.69 -19.35
C GLY A 519 31.51 -16.49 -19.09
N ASP A 520 32.02 -15.28 -19.27
CA ASP A 520 31.35 -13.98 -19.01
C ASP A 520 30.00 -13.76 -19.73
N GLU A 521 29.48 -14.74 -20.48
CA GLU A 521 28.27 -14.64 -21.31
C GLU A 521 27.00 -15.22 -20.67
N ASN A 522 27.07 -15.97 -19.56
CA ASN A 522 25.91 -16.59 -18.96
C ASN A 522 25.25 -15.69 -17.91
N THR A 523 24.03 -15.24 -18.19
CA THR A 523 23.26 -14.37 -17.28
C THR A 523 22.43 -15.16 -16.26
N TYR A 524 21.96 -16.35 -16.59
CA TYR A 524 21.04 -17.14 -15.77
C TYR A 524 21.60 -18.49 -15.34
N LEU A 525 22.37 -19.16 -16.20
CA LEU A 525 22.86 -20.52 -15.95
C LEU A 525 23.94 -20.52 -14.85
N GLY A 526 23.74 -21.34 -13.83
CA GLY A 526 24.67 -21.48 -12.70
C GLY A 526 24.49 -20.45 -11.59
N HIS A 527 23.61 -19.46 -11.76
CA HIS A 527 23.35 -18.44 -10.75
C HIS A 527 22.14 -18.81 -9.88
N ASN A 528 22.33 -18.88 -8.56
CA ASN A 528 21.28 -19.18 -7.58
C ASN A 528 21.09 -18.05 -6.56
N GLY A 529 21.77 -16.94 -6.73
CA GLY A 529 21.78 -15.82 -5.78
C GLY A 529 20.40 -15.22 -5.56
N VAL A 530 19.55 -15.12 -6.60
CA VAL A 530 18.20 -14.56 -6.50
C VAL A 530 17.33 -15.37 -5.55
N ALA A 531 17.39 -16.70 -5.58
CA ALA A 531 16.61 -17.55 -4.66
C ALA A 531 16.98 -17.29 -3.19
N TRP A 532 18.27 -17.07 -2.88
CA TRP A 532 18.72 -16.72 -1.53
C TRP A 532 18.27 -15.33 -1.10
N VAL A 533 18.27 -14.37 -2.01
CA VAL A 533 17.75 -13.02 -1.75
C VAL A 533 16.24 -13.06 -1.44
N LEU A 534 15.47 -13.87 -2.16
CA LEU A 534 14.04 -14.07 -1.88
C LEU A 534 13.83 -14.70 -0.49
N ARG A 535 14.63 -15.70 -0.10
CA ARG A 535 14.57 -16.33 1.24
C ARG A 535 14.92 -15.34 2.35
N PHE A 536 15.93 -14.49 2.14
CA PHE A 536 16.21 -13.38 3.06
C PHE A 536 14.98 -12.48 3.22
N GLY A 537 14.32 -12.13 2.12
CA GLY A 537 13.03 -11.42 2.15
C GLY A 537 11.96 -12.15 2.98
N GLY A 538 11.92 -13.49 2.89
CA GLY A 538 11.06 -14.34 3.72
C GLY A 538 11.33 -14.20 5.23
N VAL A 539 12.61 -14.16 5.64
CA VAL A 539 13.00 -13.92 7.05
C VAL A 539 12.53 -12.55 7.53
N CYS A 540 12.75 -11.51 6.71
CA CYS A 540 12.32 -10.15 7.05
C CYS A 540 10.79 -10.06 7.24
N THR A 541 10.01 -10.66 6.34
CA THR A 541 8.54 -10.67 6.46
C THR A 541 8.06 -11.49 7.65
N LEU A 542 8.77 -12.54 8.05
CA LEU A 542 8.48 -13.29 9.28
C LEU A 542 8.64 -12.40 10.52
N CYS A 543 9.72 -11.60 10.59
CA CYS A 543 9.88 -10.59 11.65
C CYS A 543 8.72 -9.57 11.62
N GLY A 544 8.32 -9.12 10.43
CA GLY A 544 7.14 -8.26 10.25
C GLY A 544 5.86 -8.89 10.80
N ALA A 545 5.64 -10.19 10.56
CA ALA A 545 4.48 -10.93 11.06
C ALA A 545 4.45 -11.01 12.59
N LEU A 546 5.60 -11.18 13.24
CA LEU A 546 5.71 -11.16 14.71
C LEU A 546 5.34 -9.78 15.27
N ILE A 547 5.85 -8.70 14.66
CA ILE A 547 5.53 -7.33 15.08
C ILE A 547 4.06 -7.00 14.81
N ALA A 548 3.44 -7.55 13.76
CA ALA A 548 2.04 -7.33 13.43
C ALA A 548 1.09 -7.80 14.57
N ARG A 549 1.48 -8.82 15.34
CA ARG A 549 0.72 -9.24 16.52
C ARG A 549 0.71 -8.22 17.65
N MET A 550 1.70 -7.31 17.68
CA MET A 550 1.80 -6.23 18.68
C MET A 550 0.97 -5.00 18.29
N VAL A 551 0.42 -4.95 17.07
CA VAL A 551 -0.49 -3.86 16.64
C VAL A 551 -1.79 -3.99 17.42
N PRO A 552 -2.29 -2.91 18.07
CA PRO A 552 -3.52 -2.98 18.84
C PRO A 552 -4.74 -3.18 17.92
N PRO A 553 -5.85 -3.72 18.47
CA PRO A 553 -7.08 -3.88 17.72
C PRO A 553 -7.64 -2.51 17.29
N THR A 554 -8.21 -2.44 16.09
CA THR A 554 -8.85 -1.23 15.59
C THR A 554 -10.13 -0.92 16.38
N PRO A 555 -10.65 0.33 16.35
CA PRO A 555 -11.91 0.70 16.99
C PRO A 555 -13.08 -0.19 16.57
N THR A 556 -13.16 -0.48 15.28
CA THR A 556 -14.18 -1.38 14.72
C THR A 556 -14.05 -2.79 15.30
N GLU A 557 -12.82 -3.31 15.43
CA GLU A 557 -12.54 -4.61 16.03
C GLU A 557 -12.95 -4.64 17.51
N LYS A 558 -12.60 -3.60 18.27
CA LYS A 558 -12.99 -3.48 19.69
C LYS A 558 -14.52 -3.49 19.85
N ALA A 559 -15.22 -2.69 19.04
CA ALA A 559 -16.68 -2.64 19.06
C ALA A 559 -17.34 -3.99 18.71
N MET A 560 -16.83 -4.69 17.69
CA MET A 560 -17.31 -6.02 17.34
C MET A 560 -17.09 -7.05 18.46
N ARG A 561 -15.92 -7.04 19.11
CA ARG A 561 -15.61 -7.95 20.23
C ARG A 561 -16.52 -7.70 21.43
N ARG A 562 -16.77 -6.42 21.74
CA ARG A 562 -17.68 -6.03 22.83
C ARG A 562 -19.09 -6.56 22.54
N ARG A 563 -19.65 -6.28 21.36
CA ARG A 563 -20.99 -6.76 20.98
C ARG A 563 -21.14 -8.27 21.00
N LEU A 564 -20.15 -8.98 20.46
CA LEU A 564 -20.16 -10.44 20.49
C LEU A 564 -20.11 -10.98 21.93
N GLY A 565 -19.33 -10.33 22.81
CA GLY A 565 -19.29 -10.66 24.25
C GLY A 565 -20.65 -10.47 24.92
N GLU A 566 -21.30 -9.33 24.68
CA GLU A 566 -22.63 -9.01 25.19
C GLU A 566 -23.70 -9.99 24.66
N MET A 567 -23.68 -10.33 23.37
CA MET A 567 -24.58 -11.34 22.81
C MET A 567 -24.42 -12.72 23.45
N LYS A 568 -23.18 -13.15 23.75
CA LYS A 568 -22.92 -14.43 24.42
C LYS A 568 -23.43 -14.44 25.85
N LEU A 569 -23.25 -13.35 26.59
CA LEU A 569 -23.79 -13.22 27.95
C LEU A 569 -25.33 -13.31 27.94
N LEU A 570 -25.99 -12.65 26.99
CA LEU A 570 -27.44 -12.71 26.81
C LEU A 570 -27.93 -14.12 26.39
N GLU A 571 -27.12 -14.87 25.65
CA GLU A 571 -27.39 -16.28 25.32
C GLU A 571 -27.32 -17.16 26.57
N GLU A 572 -26.29 -16.99 27.40
CA GLU A 572 -26.09 -17.73 28.65
C GLU A 572 -27.19 -17.43 29.70
N GLU A 573 -27.56 -16.15 29.87
CA GLU A 573 -28.66 -15.74 30.77
C GLU A 573 -30.00 -16.31 30.37
N GLY A 574 -30.24 -16.60 29.11
CA GLY A 574 -31.48 -17.18 28.63
C GLY A 574 -31.53 -18.70 28.64
N MET A 575 -30.42 -19.37 29.00
CA MET A 575 -30.37 -20.81 29.21
C MET A 575 -30.44 -21.18 30.70
N ALA A 576 -30.25 -20.23 31.61
CA ALA A 576 -30.47 -20.37 33.04
C ALA A 576 -31.94 -20.02 33.42
#